data_bd3170eb3760f772d11247828b5c9867
#
_entry.id   bd3170eb3760f772d11247828b5c9867
#
_cell.length_a   1.000
_cell.length_b   1.000
_cell.length_c   1.000
_cell.angle_alpha   90.00
_cell.angle_beta   90.00
_cell.angle_gamma   90.00
#
_symmetry.space_group_name_H-M   'P 1'
#
loop_
_entity.id
_entity.type
_entity.pdbx_description
1 polymer ?
#
loop_
_entity_poly.entity_id
_entity_poly.type
_entity_poly.pdbx_seq_one_letter_code
_entity_poly.pdbx_strand_id
1 'polypeptide(L)'
;MRISIIAAAVGATLVLGACSSNVVNQAQTTVKQTKNMVSPTSNVLMSKSPLTYQAPQFDKLNIADYEPAFAAGITQHNAEIAAIANNPTAPTFDNTIVAMEKSGTLLTRVSKTFYNLASVISNDDYQRIEADMGPKLTAHEDNIYLNPSLFTRIQTIHANKDSLNSLDQRLVEHYYTNFVRAGAKLSDADKAIVRNINGQLSTLATEFSQNILKSFKEDTILVSDKTQLAGLSDSEIATLASAAQEAGKDGYLITLVNTTRQPILGSLENRSLRKKIWQASSQRAMGTNGPVLIKLAELRAQKAQLLGYPTWAAYVTADQMAKTPAAVYEILDDLAPKAVAKAEVEAQAIQAQIKASGGNFSVQPWDWAFYAEKVRKAKYDLDESVIKPYFELDRVLHDGLFFAMQKLYGITFKA
;
A
#
# COMPACT_ATOMS: atom_id res chain seq x y z
N MET A 1 31.44 -5.01 19.01
CA MET A 1 32.01 -3.69 18.67
C MET A 1 31.00 -2.65 19.15
N ARG A 2 31.33 -1.93 20.23
CA ARG A 2 30.45 -0.95 20.86
C ARG A 2 30.56 0.36 20.12
N ILE A 3 29.47 0.96 19.65
CA ILE A 3 29.44 2.32 19.15
C ILE A 3 28.58 3.14 20.11
N SER A 4 29.24 4.10 20.71
CA SER A 4 28.71 5.04 21.70
C SER A 4 27.86 6.10 21.05
N ILE A 5 26.72 6.39 21.69
CA ILE A 5 25.81 7.49 21.34
C ILE A 5 26.39 8.77 21.94
N ILE A 6 26.64 9.78 21.10
CA ILE A 6 26.94 11.14 21.52
C ILE A 6 25.66 11.96 21.41
N ALA A 7 25.14 12.40 22.55
CA ALA A 7 24.10 13.39 22.66
C ALA A 7 24.74 14.79 22.60
N ALA A 8 24.32 15.62 21.64
CA ALA A 8 24.67 17.04 21.59
C ALA A 8 23.46 17.87 22.05
N ALA A 9 23.62 18.46 23.24
CA ALA A 9 22.73 19.48 23.76
C ALA A 9 23.19 20.84 23.17
N VAL A 10 22.24 21.59 22.59
CA VAL A 10 22.46 22.99 22.21
C VAL A 10 21.62 23.87 23.14
N GLY A 11 22.32 24.65 23.95
CA GLY A 11 21.73 25.59 24.90
C GLY A 11 21.24 26.86 24.21
N ALA A 12 20.13 27.36 24.67
CA ALA A 12 19.60 28.68 24.33
C ALA A 12 20.26 29.78 25.15
N THR A 13 20.81 30.79 24.47
CA THR A 13 21.20 32.05 25.10
C THR A 13 20.25 33.16 24.70
N LEU A 14 19.54 33.69 25.69
CA LEU A 14 18.75 34.92 25.63
C LEU A 14 19.69 36.13 25.62
N VAL A 15 19.50 37.06 24.68
CA VAL A 15 20.02 38.42 24.78
C VAL A 15 18.83 39.39 24.65
N LEU A 16 18.57 40.12 25.75
CA LEU A 16 17.71 41.31 25.82
C LEU A 16 18.50 42.52 25.35
N GLY A 17 17.90 43.30 24.46
CA GLY A 17 18.40 44.62 24.10
C GLY A 17 17.24 45.51 23.63
N ALA A 18 17.03 46.61 24.37
CA ALA A 18 15.90 47.52 24.27
C ALA A 18 16.14 48.70 23.33
N CYS A 19 15.00 49.23 22.82
CA CYS A 19 14.68 50.63 22.44
C CYS A 19 15.36 51.28 21.23
N SER A 20 14.60 51.62 20.21
CA SER A 20 14.12 53.01 19.96
C SER A 20 13.27 53.09 18.68
N SER A 21 12.23 53.90 18.79
CA SER A 21 11.24 54.34 17.87
C SER A 21 11.74 54.89 16.53
N ASN A 22 11.07 54.56 15.42
CA ASN A 22 10.63 55.51 14.41
C ASN A 22 9.44 55.03 13.59
N VAL A 23 8.43 55.88 13.50
CA VAL A 23 7.17 55.68 12.79
C VAL A 23 7.37 55.87 11.30
N VAL A 24 6.99 54.86 10.50
CA VAL A 24 6.62 55.05 9.09
C VAL A 24 5.40 54.17 8.81
N ASN A 25 4.29 54.84 8.51
CA ASN A 25 3.05 54.24 8.01
C ASN A 25 3.27 53.44 6.73
N GLN A 26 2.99 52.16 6.78
CA GLN A 26 2.56 51.40 5.59
C GLN A 26 1.39 50.50 5.98
N ALA A 27 0.32 50.67 5.26
CA ALA A 27 -0.87 49.84 5.37
C ALA A 27 -0.55 48.38 5.07
N GLN A 28 -0.47 47.56 6.12
CA GLN A 28 -0.44 46.11 5.99
C GLN A 28 -1.86 45.63 5.84
N THR A 29 -2.21 45.23 4.64
CA THR A 29 -3.40 44.40 4.34
C THR A 29 -3.24 43.06 5.07
N THR A 30 -3.83 42.97 6.25
CA THR A 30 -3.87 41.70 7.02
C THR A 30 -4.81 40.76 6.28
N VAL A 31 -4.26 39.87 5.49
CA VAL A 31 -4.98 38.68 5.02
C VAL A 31 -5.22 37.80 6.24
N LYS A 32 -6.41 37.95 6.83
CA LYS A 32 -6.91 36.99 7.81
C LYS A 32 -7.06 35.64 7.09
N GLN A 33 -6.11 34.75 7.28
CA GLN A 33 -6.36 33.33 7.09
C GLN A 33 -7.39 32.90 8.13
N THR A 34 -8.64 32.93 7.74
CA THR A 34 -9.72 32.25 8.46
C THR A 34 -9.41 30.76 8.30
N LYS A 35 -8.78 30.13 9.30
CA LYS A 35 -8.90 28.69 9.50
C LYS A 35 -10.40 28.42 9.56
N ASN A 36 -10.97 27.92 8.47
CA ASN A 36 -12.30 27.33 8.49
C ASN A 36 -12.23 26.12 9.43
N MET A 37 -12.53 26.34 10.70
CA MET A 37 -12.88 25.27 11.61
C MET A 37 -14.23 24.75 11.15
N VAL A 38 -14.23 23.71 10.33
CA VAL A 38 -15.43 22.98 9.96
C VAL A 38 -16.09 22.51 11.25
N SER A 39 -17.29 22.95 11.47
CA SER A 39 -18.07 22.58 12.68
C SER A 39 -18.21 21.04 12.71
N PRO A 40 -17.99 20.36 13.84
CA PRO A 40 -18.07 18.89 13.92
C PRO A 40 -19.41 18.31 13.44
N THR A 41 -20.46 19.12 13.43
CA THR A 41 -21.82 18.77 12.98
C THR A 41 -21.98 18.72 11.46
N SER A 42 -21.05 19.25 10.68
CA SER A 42 -21.09 19.25 9.21
C SER A 42 -20.23 18.15 8.57
N ASN A 43 -19.34 17.53 9.33
CA ASN A 43 -18.45 16.46 8.81
C ASN A 43 -19.24 15.14 8.67
N VAL A 44 -19.48 14.74 7.43
CA VAL A 44 -20.30 13.55 7.11
C VAL A 44 -19.68 12.23 7.57
N LEU A 45 -18.38 12.20 7.87
CA LEU A 45 -17.71 11.02 8.40
C LEU A 45 -18.09 10.72 9.86
N MET A 46 -18.55 11.74 10.62
CA MET A 46 -18.84 11.61 12.04
C MET A 46 -20.10 10.79 12.34
N SER A 47 -20.96 10.59 11.37
CA SER A 47 -22.22 9.84 11.52
C SER A 47 -22.34 8.73 10.48
N LYS A 48 -23.26 7.78 10.73
CA LYS A 48 -23.60 6.77 9.73
C LYS A 48 -24.21 7.43 8.50
N SER A 49 -23.82 6.98 7.31
CA SER A 49 -24.41 7.49 6.07
C SER A 49 -25.90 7.11 5.98
N PRO A 50 -26.75 8.01 5.52
CA PRO A 50 -28.16 7.72 5.25
C PRO A 50 -28.39 6.99 3.92
N LEU A 51 -27.36 6.83 3.09
CA LEU A 51 -27.46 6.18 1.80
C LEU A 51 -27.67 4.66 1.95
N THR A 52 -28.20 4.05 0.92
CA THR A 52 -28.39 2.59 0.85
C THR A 52 -27.09 1.87 1.18
N TYR A 53 -27.17 0.84 2.01
CA TYR A 53 -26.01 0.09 2.54
C TYR A 53 -24.99 0.94 3.31
N GLN A 54 -25.37 2.14 3.76
CA GLN A 54 -24.50 3.10 4.41
C GLN A 54 -23.27 3.48 3.54
N ALA A 55 -23.45 3.49 2.22
CA ALA A 55 -22.42 3.91 1.27
C ALA A 55 -21.91 5.31 1.63
N PRO A 56 -20.59 5.58 1.57
CA PRO A 56 -20.05 6.89 1.88
C PRO A 56 -20.63 7.98 0.97
N GLN A 57 -20.90 9.14 1.52
CA GLN A 57 -21.37 10.32 0.77
C GLN A 57 -20.18 11.02 0.10
N PHE A 58 -19.60 10.37 -0.94
CA PHE A 58 -18.39 10.85 -1.60
C PHE A 58 -18.51 12.26 -2.18
N ASP A 59 -19.71 12.65 -2.59
CA ASP A 59 -20.05 14.00 -3.10
C ASP A 59 -19.95 15.11 -2.05
N LYS A 60 -19.94 14.76 -0.77
CA LYS A 60 -19.88 15.69 0.37
C LYS A 60 -18.58 15.62 1.15
N LEU A 61 -17.69 14.72 0.79
CA LEU A 61 -16.42 14.57 1.49
C LEU A 61 -15.42 15.64 1.06
N ASN A 62 -14.82 16.29 2.06
CA ASN A 62 -13.70 17.20 1.85
C ASN A 62 -12.45 16.64 2.50
N ILE A 63 -11.29 16.93 1.92
CA ILE A 63 -10.00 16.46 2.46
C ILE A 63 -9.77 16.93 3.90
N ALA A 64 -10.26 18.12 4.25
CA ALA A 64 -10.16 18.69 5.59
C ALA A 64 -11.02 17.97 6.65
N ASP A 65 -11.96 17.11 6.23
CA ASP A 65 -12.83 16.35 7.12
C ASP A 65 -12.10 15.17 7.79
N TYR A 66 -11.03 14.66 7.17
CA TYR A 66 -10.40 13.42 7.61
C TYR A 66 -9.62 13.54 8.92
N GLU A 67 -8.75 14.55 9.07
CA GLU A 67 -7.91 14.68 10.29
C GLU A 67 -8.76 14.82 11.57
N PRO A 68 -9.80 15.70 11.62
CA PRO A 68 -10.70 15.77 12.76
C PRO A 68 -11.47 14.47 13.01
N ALA A 69 -11.91 13.78 11.93
CA ALA A 69 -12.64 12.53 12.05
C ALA A 69 -11.76 11.38 12.55
N PHE A 70 -10.51 11.30 12.11
CA PHE A 70 -9.52 10.36 12.65
C PHE A 70 -9.27 10.61 14.15
N ALA A 71 -9.05 11.87 14.55
CA ALA A 71 -8.81 12.23 15.94
C ALA A 71 -10.00 11.83 16.83
N ALA A 72 -11.22 12.13 16.39
CA ALA A 72 -12.44 11.75 17.08
C ALA A 72 -12.61 10.22 17.12
N GLY A 73 -12.35 9.53 16.01
CA GLY A 73 -12.43 8.06 15.92
C GLY A 73 -11.45 7.36 16.85
N ILE A 74 -10.19 7.79 16.91
CA ILE A 74 -9.19 7.28 17.85
C ILE A 74 -9.62 7.53 19.30
N THR A 75 -10.08 8.75 19.62
CA THR A 75 -10.51 9.11 20.97
C THR A 75 -11.69 8.24 21.43
N GLN A 76 -12.71 8.11 20.58
CA GLN A 76 -13.87 7.28 20.88
C GLN A 76 -13.47 5.81 21.06
N HIS A 77 -12.68 5.25 20.14
CA HIS A 77 -12.27 3.86 20.23
C HIS A 77 -11.40 3.59 21.47
N ASN A 78 -10.50 4.51 21.83
CA ASN A 78 -9.74 4.39 23.09
C ASN A 78 -10.67 4.34 24.32
N ALA A 79 -11.72 5.14 24.34
CA ALA A 79 -12.70 5.12 25.45
C ALA A 79 -13.49 3.79 25.49
N GLU A 80 -13.90 3.26 24.33
CA GLU A 80 -14.59 1.99 24.20
C GLU A 80 -13.68 0.82 24.68
N ILE A 81 -12.43 0.79 24.26
CA ILE A 81 -11.42 -0.20 24.71
C ILE A 81 -11.15 -0.07 26.20
N ALA A 82 -11.02 1.13 26.75
CA ALA A 82 -10.83 1.35 28.18
C ALA A 82 -12.02 0.84 28.99
N ALA A 83 -13.26 1.04 28.52
CA ALA A 83 -14.46 0.52 29.15
C ALA A 83 -14.47 -1.03 29.17
N ILE A 84 -14.03 -1.68 28.12
CA ILE A 84 -13.90 -3.14 28.06
C ILE A 84 -12.80 -3.63 29.00
N ALA A 85 -11.61 -3.03 28.92
CA ALA A 85 -10.44 -3.44 29.70
C ALA A 85 -10.66 -3.30 31.22
N ASN A 86 -11.38 -2.25 31.64
CA ASN A 86 -11.64 -1.93 33.05
C ASN A 86 -13.03 -2.39 33.52
N ASN A 87 -13.73 -3.22 32.75
CA ASN A 87 -15.03 -3.72 33.15
C ASN A 87 -14.90 -4.55 34.46
N PRO A 88 -15.61 -4.17 35.55
CA PRO A 88 -15.47 -4.84 36.85
C PRO A 88 -16.08 -6.26 36.89
N THR A 89 -16.93 -6.60 35.92
CA THR A 89 -17.51 -7.96 35.87
C THR A 89 -16.53 -8.97 35.30
N ALA A 90 -16.67 -10.23 35.72
CA ALA A 90 -15.85 -11.31 35.19
C ALA A 90 -15.84 -11.34 33.66
N PRO A 91 -14.69 -11.62 33.01
CA PRO A 91 -14.59 -11.70 31.57
C PRO A 91 -15.50 -12.79 31.00
N THR A 92 -16.32 -12.39 30.00
CA THR A 92 -17.14 -13.30 29.21
C THR A 92 -16.88 -13.06 27.72
N PHE A 93 -17.28 -14.01 26.89
CA PHE A 93 -17.22 -13.86 25.44
C PHE A 93 -17.93 -12.55 24.99
N ASP A 94 -19.14 -12.31 25.49
CA ASP A 94 -19.95 -11.14 25.12
C ASP A 94 -19.34 -9.82 25.61
N ASN A 95 -18.96 -9.73 26.91
CA ASN A 95 -18.49 -8.47 27.49
C ASN A 95 -17.04 -8.11 27.15
N THR A 96 -16.37 -8.97 26.41
CA THR A 96 -14.97 -8.74 25.99
C THR A 96 -14.80 -8.94 24.50
N ILE A 97 -14.98 -10.15 23.95
CA ILE A 97 -14.73 -10.43 22.53
C ILE A 97 -15.77 -9.72 21.64
N VAL A 98 -17.07 -9.95 21.88
CA VAL A 98 -18.13 -9.28 21.11
C VAL A 98 -18.13 -7.77 21.32
N ALA A 99 -17.77 -7.30 22.52
CA ALA A 99 -17.62 -5.87 22.77
C ALA A 99 -16.48 -5.26 21.94
N MET A 100 -15.33 -5.96 21.79
CA MET A 100 -14.23 -5.54 20.92
C MET A 100 -14.65 -5.54 19.45
N GLU A 101 -15.34 -6.56 18.96
CA GLU A 101 -15.87 -6.61 17.58
C GLU A 101 -16.79 -5.42 17.23
N LYS A 102 -17.54 -4.94 18.23
CA LYS A 102 -18.45 -3.80 18.07
C LYS A 102 -17.78 -2.44 18.24
N SER A 103 -16.57 -2.39 18.77
CA SER A 103 -15.84 -1.15 19.05
C SER A 103 -15.21 -0.54 17.79
N GLY A 104 -14.80 0.72 17.84
CA GLY A 104 -14.05 1.40 16.79
C GLY A 104 -14.80 1.66 15.49
N THR A 105 -16.14 1.63 15.50
CA THR A 105 -16.94 1.76 14.27
C THR A 105 -16.75 3.10 13.55
N LEU A 106 -16.55 4.20 14.30
CA LEU A 106 -16.25 5.51 13.71
C LEU A 106 -14.88 5.49 13.04
N LEU A 107 -13.84 5.05 13.75
CA LEU A 107 -12.48 4.96 13.22
C LEU A 107 -12.40 4.06 11.99
N THR A 108 -13.08 2.92 12.02
CA THR A 108 -13.17 1.99 10.87
C THR A 108 -13.78 2.67 9.65
N ARG A 109 -14.89 3.41 9.82
CA ARG A 109 -15.55 4.15 8.72
C ARG A 109 -14.61 5.19 8.11
N VAL A 110 -13.99 6.00 8.94
CA VAL A 110 -13.05 7.05 8.51
C VAL A 110 -11.86 6.43 7.77
N SER A 111 -11.22 5.41 8.36
CA SER A 111 -10.06 4.73 7.77
C SER A 111 -10.40 4.08 6.44
N LYS A 112 -11.49 3.32 6.36
CA LYS A 112 -11.89 2.65 5.11
C LYS A 112 -12.19 3.65 4.01
N THR A 113 -12.87 4.76 4.32
CA THR A 113 -13.17 5.81 3.35
C THR A 113 -11.90 6.54 2.90
N PHE A 114 -11.02 6.90 3.84
CA PHE A 114 -9.76 7.57 3.55
C PHE A 114 -8.85 6.73 2.65
N TYR A 115 -8.50 5.52 3.09
CA TYR A 115 -7.54 4.68 2.35
C TYR A 115 -8.09 4.20 1.01
N ASN A 116 -9.42 4.06 0.87
CA ASN A 116 -10.03 3.81 -0.43
C ASN A 116 -9.75 4.96 -1.41
N LEU A 117 -10.03 6.21 -1.00
CA LEU A 117 -9.78 7.37 -1.86
C LEU A 117 -8.28 7.67 -2.05
N ALA A 118 -7.46 7.53 -1.01
CA ALA A 118 -6.02 7.69 -1.10
C ALA A 118 -5.38 6.73 -2.13
N SER A 119 -5.89 5.50 -2.25
CA SER A 119 -5.41 4.52 -3.22
C SER A 119 -5.73 4.88 -4.68
N VAL A 120 -6.72 5.74 -4.92
CA VAL A 120 -7.20 6.12 -6.26
C VAL A 120 -6.77 7.54 -6.63
N ILE A 121 -6.95 8.51 -5.73
CA ILE A 121 -6.69 9.94 -5.98
C ILE A 121 -5.21 10.27 -5.75
N SER A 122 -4.63 9.81 -4.64
CA SER A 122 -3.20 9.92 -4.27
C SER A 122 -2.53 11.26 -4.62
N ASN A 123 -3.17 12.38 -4.25
CA ASN A 123 -2.56 13.71 -4.35
C ASN A 123 -1.74 14.04 -3.07
N ASP A 124 -1.06 15.17 -3.07
CA ASP A 124 -0.17 15.59 -1.98
C ASP A 124 -0.89 15.72 -0.63
N ASP A 125 -2.17 16.12 -0.62
CA ASP A 125 -2.96 16.21 0.62
C ASP A 125 -3.25 14.83 1.21
N TYR A 126 -3.64 13.85 0.39
CA TYR A 126 -3.83 12.47 0.84
C TYR A 126 -2.51 11.87 1.33
N GLN A 127 -1.40 12.09 0.62
CA GLN A 127 -0.08 11.60 1.01
C GLN A 127 0.38 12.21 2.35
N ARG A 128 0.15 13.51 2.57
CA ARG A 128 0.44 14.19 3.83
C ARG A 128 -0.37 13.59 4.99
N ILE A 129 -1.68 13.45 4.83
CA ILE A 129 -2.55 12.86 5.87
C ILE A 129 -2.15 11.40 6.14
N GLU A 130 -1.83 10.62 5.12
CA GLU A 130 -1.36 9.24 5.28
C GLU A 130 -0.07 9.17 6.11
N ALA A 131 0.91 10.03 5.82
CA ALA A 131 2.16 10.12 6.56
C ALA A 131 1.94 10.53 8.03
N ASP A 132 1.05 11.49 8.27
CA ASP A 132 0.73 11.97 9.61
C ASP A 132 -0.07 10.95 10.43
N MET A 133 -0.99 10.23 9.79
CA MET A 133 -1.90 9.31 10.47
C MET A 133 -1.31 7.91 10.67
N GLY A 134 -0.43 7.46 9.80
CA GLY A 134 0.18 6.12 9.89
C GLY A 134 0.76 5.82 11.28
N PRO A 135 1.71 6.62 11.81
CA PRO A 135 2.25 6.40 13.15
C PRO A 135 1.21 6.53 14.28
N LYS A 136 0.21 7.42 14.13
CA LYS A 136 -0.86 7.60 15.14
C LYS A 136 -1.79 6.39 15.20
N LEU A 137 -2.14 5.82 14.05
CA LEU A 137 -2.94 4.59 13.98
C LEU A 137 -2.16 3.39 14.51
N THR A 138 -0.87 3.28 14.18
CA THR A 138 0.01 2.25 14.74
C THR A 138 0.11 2.35 16.27
N ALA A 139 0.28 3.56 16.81
CA ALA A 139 0.29 3.78 18.27
C ALA A 139 -1.05 3.44 18.93
N HIS A 140 -2.16 3.73 18.23
CA HIS A 140 -3.50 3.34 18.68
C HIS A 140 -3.67 1.82 18.72
N GLU A 141 -3.25 1.09 17.68
CA GLU A 141 -3.26 -0.38 17.66
C GLU A 141 -2.39 -0.96 18.79
N ASP A 142 -1.20 -0.41 18.99
CA ASP A 142 -0.32 -0.81 20.09
C ASP A 142 -0.97 -0.58 21.48
N ASN A 143 -1.78 0.46 21.64
CA ASN A 143 -2.53 0.71 22.88
C ASN A 143 -3.60 -0.35 23.13
N ILE A 144 -4.11 -0.99 22.11
CA ILE A 144 -5.06 -2.10 22.21
C ILE A 144 -4.31 -3.41 22.48
N TYR A 145 -3.43 -3.80 21.55
CA TYR A 145 -2.81 -5.13 21.54
C TYR A 145 -1.75 -5.33 22.64
N LEU A 146 -1.16 -4.26 23.16
CA LEU A 146 -0.20 -4.31 24.27
C LEU A 146 -0.83 -3.95 25.63
N ASN A 147 -2.16 -3.80 25.70
CA ASN A 147 -2.88 -3.48 26.93
C ASN A 147 -2.93 -4.70 27.87
N PRO A 148 -2.33 -4.65 29.07
CA PRO A 148 -2.25 -5.80 29.97
C PRO A 148 -3.61 -6.19 30.54
N SER A 149 -4.47 -5.22 30.89
CA SER A 149 -5.80 -5.48 31.45
C SER A 149 -6.71 -6.17 30.42
N LEU A 150 -6.70 -5.67 29.19
CA LEU A 150 -7.45 -6.27 28.11
C LEU A 150 -6.95 -7.68 27.77
N PHE A 151 -5.63 -7.89 27.73
CA PHE A 151 -5.04 -9.19 27.48
C PHE A 151 -5.39 -10.19 28.58
N THR A 152 -5.41 -9.78 29.87
CA THR A 152 -5.82 -10.63 30.98
C THR A 152 -7.26 -11.13 30.81
N ARG A 153 -8.18 -10.28 30.36
CA ARG A 153 -9.57 -10.67 30.06
C ARG A 153 -9.63 -11.70 28.93
N ILE A 154 -8.91 -11.46 27.83
CA ILE A 154 -8.85 -12.38 26.69
C ILE A 154 -8.23 -13.72 27.11
N GLN A 155 -7.16 -13.70 27.91
CA GLN A 155 -6.49 -14.90 28.41
C GLN A 155 -7.43 -15.75 29.28
N THR A 156 -8.25 -15.13 30.14
CA THR A 156 -9.24 -15.81 30.96
C THR A 156 -10.30 -16.52 30.11
N ILE A 157 -10.80 -15.85 29.04
CA ILE A 157 -11.79 -16.45 28.15
C ILE A 157 -11.14 -17.59 27.33
N HIS A 158 -9.92 -17.37 26.84
CA HIS A 158 -9.18 -18.38 26.09
C HIS A 158 -8.93 -19.65 26.89
N ALA A 159 -8.63 -19.53 28.19
CA ALA A 159 -8.44 -20.68 29.08
C ALA A 159 -9.73 -21.52 29.27
N ASN A 160 -10.91 -20.92 29.07
CA ASN A 160 -12.21 -21.55 29.22
C ASN A 160 -12.96 -21.69 27.87
N LYS A 161 -12.28 -21.59 26.76
CA LYS A 161 -12.90 -21.53 25.40
C LYS A 161 -13.69 -22.79 25.05
N ASP A 162 -13.34 -23.95 25.61
CA ASP A 162 -14.00 -25.24 25.31
C ASP A 162 -15.48 -25.25 25.68
N SER A 163 -15.92 -24.30 26.52
CA SER A 163 -17.35 -24.10 26.85
C SER A 163 -18.14 -23.36 25.77
N LEU A 164 -17.47 -22.80 24.77
CA LEU A 164 -18.06 -22.04 23.67
C LEU A 164 -18.36 -22.94 22.47
N ASN A 165 -19.21 -22.49 21.56
CA ASN A 165 -19.37 -23.14 20.26
C ASN A 165 -18.11 -22.98 19.39
N SER A 166 -17.97 -23.76 18.33
CA SER A 166 -16.76 -23.81 17.49
C SER A 166 -16.40 -22.49 16.81
N LEU A 167 -17.38 -21.66 16.44
CA LEU A 167 -17.14 -20.36 15.82
C LEU A 167 -16.59 -19.36 16.84
N ASP A 168 -17.19 -19.33 18.03
CA ASP A 168 -16.76 -18.45 19.11
C ASP A 168 -15.37 -18.87 19.65
N GLN A 169 -15.10 -20.19 19.76
CA GLN A 169 -13.77 -20.71 20.06
C GLN A 169 -12.72 -20.18 19.07
N ARG A 170 -13.05 -20.24 17.77
CA ARG A 170 -12.13 -19.76 16.72
C ARG A 170 -11.88 -18.25 16.82
N LEU A 171 -12.89 -17.46 17.15
CA LEU A 171 -12.75 -16.03 17.33
C LEU A 171 -11.88 -15.70 18.56
N VAL A 172 -12.09 -16.38 19.68
CA VAL A 172 -11.26 -16.24 20.88
C VAL A 172 -9.80 -16.60 20.59
N GLU A 173 -9.55 -17.70 19.87
CA GLU A 173 -8.22 -18.13 19.45
C GLU A 173 -7.54 -17.07 18.58
N HIS A 174 -8.28 -16.47 17.65
CA HIS A 174 -7.80 -15.39 16.78
C HIS A 174 -7.35 -14.18 17.61
N TYR A 175 -8.18 -13.69 18.53
CA TYR A 175 -7.81 -12.57 19.39
C TYR A 175 -6.61 -12.90 20.27
N TYR A 176 -6.62 -14.05 20.96
CA TYR A 176 -5.50 -14.45 21.80
C TYR A 176 -4.19 -14.52 21.00
N THR A 177 -4.21 -15.14 19.84
CA THR A 177 -3.04 -15.23 18.94
C THR A 177 -2.54 -13.86 18.53
N ASN A 178 -3.43 -12.95 18.13
CA ASN A 178 -3.06 -11.60 17.70
C ASN A 178 -2.40 -10.81 18.85
N PHE A 179 -2.94 -10.87 20.06
CA PHE A 179 -2.35 -10.23 21.22
C PHE A 179 -0.96 -10.80 21.56
N VAL A 180 -0.82 -12.13 21.57
CA VAL A 180 0.47 -12.77 21.81
C VAL A 180 1.49 -12.38 20.75
N ARG A 181 1.10 -12.40 19.49
CA ARG A 181 1.96 -12.03 18.35
C ARG A 181 2.33 -10.55 18.35
N ALA A 182 1.46 -9.67 18.84
CA ALA A 182 1.77 -8.26 19.03
C ALA A 182 2.78 -7.99 20.15
N GLY A 183 2.91 -8.93 21.11
CA GLY A 183 3.83 -8.80 22.25
C GLY A 183 3.13 -8.60 23.60
N ALA A 184 1.85 -8.97 23.75
CA ALA A 184 1.11 -8.79 25.00
C ALA A 184 1.77 -9.45 26.22
N LYS A 185 2.55 -10.53 25.99
CA LYS A 185 3.29 -11.27 27.04
C LYS A 185 4.67 -10.68 27.38
N LEU A 186 5.13 -9.69 26.66
CA LEU A 186 6.42 -9.05 26.89
C LEU A 186 6.42 -8.24 28.19
N SER A 187 7.63 -7.99 28.72
CA SER A 187 7.82 -7.03 29.80
C SER A 187 7.42 -5.61 29.34
N ASP A 188 7.12 -4.71 30.29
CA ASP A 188 6.77 -3.33 29.93
C ASP A 188 7.93 -2.60 29.23
N ALA A 189 9.18 -2.93 29.60
CA ALA A 189 10.37 -2.41 28.91
C ALA A 189 10.43 -2.88 27.45
N ASP A 190 10.21 -4.16 27.18
CA ASP A 190 10.21 -4.72 25.82
C ASP A 190 9.00 -4.21 25.01
N LYS A 191 7.83 -4.05 25.62
CA LYS A 191 6.67 -3.40 24.98
C LYS A 191 6.97 -1.99 24.54
N ALA A 192 7.72 -1.22 25.34
CA ALA A 192 8.15 0.14 24.94
C ALA A 192 9.07 0.10 23.71
N ILE A 193 9.97 -0.87 23.64
CA ILE A 193 10.85 -1.07 22.47
C ILE A 193 10.02 -1.47 21.25
N VAL A 194 9.08 -2.41 21.38
CA VAL A 194 8.19 -2.84 20.27
C VAL A 194 7.37 -1.66 19.74
N ARG A 195 6.79 -0.81 20.62
CA ARG A 195 6.06 0.41 20.22
C ARG A 195 6.94 1.36 19.38
N ASN A 196 8.18 1.58 19.84
CA ASN A 196 9.11 2.42 19.10
C ASN A 196 9.43 1.82 17.71
N ILE A 197 9.69 0.52 17.64
CA ILE A 197 9.94 -0.18 16.38
C ILE A 197 8.71 -0.09 15.47
N ASN A 198 7.50 -0.30 15.98
CA ASN A 198 6.26 -0.24 15.20
C ASN A 198 6.05 1.16 14.60
N GLY A 199 6.27 2.23 15.37
CA GLY A 199 6.20 3.61 14.89
C GLY A 199 7.20 3.88 13.76
N GLN A 200 8.47 3.43 13.92
CA GLN A 200 9.48 3.57 12.87
C GLN A 200 9.12 2.76 11.61
N LEU A 201 8.64 1.52 11.77
CA LEU A 201 8.22 0.68 10.65
C LEU A 201 7.06 1.31 9.87
N SER A 202 6.09 1.92 10.57
CA SER A 202 4.96 2.64 9.95
C SER A 202 5.45 3.82 9.11
N THR A 203 6.30 4.68 9.68
CA THR A 203 6.87 5.83 8.98
C THR A 203 7.65 5.41 7.74
N LEU A 204 8.57 4.44 7.89
CA LEU A 204 9.40 3.96 6.79
C LEU A 204 8.59 3.24 5.70
N ALA A 205 7.51 2.54 6.05
CA ALA A 205 6.64 1.90 5.07
C ALA A 205 5.89 2.93 4.22
N THR A 206 5.40 4.02 4.84
CA THR A 206 4.78 5.13 4.13
C THR A 206 5.79 5.84 3.24
N GLU A 207 6.99 6.16 3.75
CA GLU A 207 8.07 6.76 2.97
C GLU A 207 8.43 5.90 1.75
N PHE A 208 8.61 4.59 1.96
CA PHE A 208 8.88 3.65 0.87
C PHE A 208 7.83 3.70 -0.23
N SER A 209 6.55 3.69 0.15
CA SER A 209 5.43 3.73 -0.79
C SER A 209 5.37 5.07 -1.53
N GLN A 210 5.55 6.19 -0.83
CA GLN A 210 5.54 7.53 -1.43
C GLN A 210 6.72 7.74 -2.38
N ASN A 211 7.90 7.23 -2.07
CA ASN A 211 9.05 7.25 -2.98
C ASN A 211 8.77 6.47 -4.28
N ILE A 212 8.06 5.34 -4.21
CA ILE A 212 7.61 4.62 -5.41
C ILE A 212 6.62 5.46 -6.23
N LEU A 213 5.61 6.06 -5.59
CA LEU A 213 4.63 6.92 -6.28
C LEU A 213 5.29 8.14 -6.93
N LYS A 214 6.24 8.77 -6.24
CA LYS A 214 7.02 9.87 -6.78
C LYS A 214 7.81 9.45 -8.01
N SER A 215 8.47 8.30 -7.94
CA SER A 215 9.23 7.73 -9.06
C SER A 215 8.36 7.45 -10.29
N PHE A 216 7.10 7.06 -10.13
CA PHE A 216 6.18 6.91 -11.27
C PHE A 216 5.90 8.23 -12.01
N LYS A 217 5.94 9.35 -11.31
CA LYS A 217 5.75 10.69 -11.91
C LYS A 217 7.03 11.23 -12.54
N GLU A 218 8.19 10.97 -11.93
CA GLU A 218 9.47 11.57 -12.29
C GLU A 218 10.26 10.72 -13.29
N ASP A 219 10.27 9.39 -13.16
CA ASP A 219 11.07 8.47 -14.00
C ASP A 219 10.35 8.17 -15.33
N THR A 220 9.93 9.22 -16.03
CA THR A 220 9.28 9.12 -17.35
C THR A 220 10.30 9.29 -18.47
N ILE A 221 10.02 8.74 -19.65
CA ILE A 221 10.89 8.88 -20.81
C ILE A 221 10.21 9.75 -21.87
N LEU A 222 10.76 10.93 -22.12
CA LEU A 222 10.31 11.81 -23.19
C LEU A 222 11.02 11.44 -24.50
N VAL A 223 10.24 11.22 -25.53
CA VAL A 223 10.67 10.97 -26.91
C VAL A 223 10.23 12.14 -27.79
N SER A 224 11.17 12.84 -28.43
CA SER A 224 10.87 13.98 -29.32
C SER A 224 10.65 13.56 -30.76
N ASP A 225 11.27 12.47 -31.18
CA ASP A 225 11.23 12.00 -32.57
C ASP A 225 10.26 10.80 -32.72
N LYS A 226 9.15 11.01 -33.43
CA LYS A 226 8.13 9.97 -33.66
C LYS A 226 8.70 8.72 -34.34
N THR A 227 9.77 8.83 -35.11
CA THR A 227 10.37 7.68 -35.81
C THR A 227 10.94 6.65 -34.84
N GLN A 228 11.30 7.05 -33.62
CA GLN A 228 11.76 6.15 -32.58
C GLN A 228 10.65 5.27 -31.99
N LEU A 229 9.38 5.57 -32.28
CA LEU A 229 8.19 4.86 -31.82
C LEU A 229 7.68 3.82 -32.83
N ALA A 230 8.47 3.51 -33.87
CA ALA A 230 8.13 2.47 -34.84
C ALA A 230 7.73 1.16 -34.12
N GLY A 231 6.68 0.49 -34.62
CA GLY A 231 6.09 -0.72 -34.04
C GLY A 231 4.90 -0.45 -33.11
N LEU A 232 4.68 0.80 -32.67
CA LEU A 232 3.48 1.18 -31.93
C LEU A 232 2.35 1.57 -32.89
N SER A 233 1.11 1.28 -32.49
CA SER A 233 -0.09 1.73 -33.20
C SER A 233 -0.29 3.24 -33.08
N ASP A 234 -1.05 3.85 -34.03
CA ASP A 234 -1.37 5.27 -33.96
C ASP A 234 -2.12 5.65 -32.67
N SER A 235 -2.96 4.77 -32.14
CA SER A 235 -3.67 5.01 -30.88
C SER A 235 -2.72 5.02 -29.67
N GLU A 236 -1.71 4.15 -29.65
CA GLU A 236 -0.68 4.16 -28.60
C GLU A 236 0.16 5.42 -28.68
N ILE A 237 0.59 5.82 -29.89
CA ILE A 237 1.34 7.06 -30.11
C ILE A 237 0.52 8.28 -29.67
N ALA A 238 -0.78 8.33 -30.00
CA ALA A 238 -1.67 9.41 -29.58
C ALA A 238 -1.79 9.47 -28.03
N THR A 239 -1.86 8.32 -27.36
CA THR A 239 -1.87 8.24 -25.88
C THR A 239 -0.59 8.83 -25.29
N LEU A 240 0.58 8.52 -25.87
CA LEU A 240 1.87 9.09 -25.41
C LEU A 240 1.96 10.60 -25.67
N ALA A 241 1.38 11.10 -26.77
CA ALA A 241 1.31 12.53 -27.06
C ALA A 241 0.42 13.26 -26.04
N SER A 242 -0.76 12.70 -25.72
CA SER A 242 -1.66 13.25 -24.70
C SER A 242 -0.98 13.29 -23.32
N ALA A 243 -0.27 12.23 -22.94
CA ALA A 243 0.47 12.18 -21.67
C ALA A 243 1.59 13.26 -21.63
N ALA A 244 2.27 13.53 -22.75
CA ALA A 244 3.24 14.61 -22.84
C ALA A 244 2.57 15.98 -22.67
N GLN A 245 1.46 16.22 -23.34
CA GLN A 245 0.70 17.46 -23.26
C GLN A 245 0.18 17.72 -21.84
N GLU A 246 -0.38 16.71 -21.17
CA GLU A 246 -0.83 16.80 -19.77
C GLU A 246 0.33 17.14 -18.81
N ALA A 247 1.54 16.67 -19.12
CA ALA A 247 2.75 17.00 -18.38
C ALA A 247 3.41 18.33 -18.78
N GLY A 248 2.80 19.11 -19.71
CA GLY A 248 3.34 20.37 -20.23
C GLY A 248 4.63 20.18 -21.04
N LYS A 249 4.79 19.03 -21.72
CA LYS A 249 5.98 18.68 -22.51
C LYS A 249 5.61 18.51 -23.99
N ASP A 250 6.54 18.88 -24.88
CA ASP A 250 6.42 18.60 -26.30
C ASP A 250 6.99 17.22 -26.63
N GLY A 251 6.25 16.43 -27.43
CA GLY A 251 6.67 15.09 -27.84
C GLY A 251 5.78 13.97 -27.35
N TYR A 252 6.37 12.85 -26.94
CA TYR A 252 5.70 11.60 -26.57
C TYR A 252 6.23 11.14 -25.22
N LEU A 253 5.39 11.09 -24.21
CA LEU A 253 5.79 10.73 -22.86
C LEU A 253 5.46 9.27 -22.54
N ILE A 254 6.49 8.46 -22.34
CA ILE A 254 6.34 7.07 -21.89
C ILE A 254 6.37 7.06 -20.37
N THR A 255 5.24 6.78 -19.75
CA THR A 255 5.13 6.52 -18.30
C THR A 255 5.54 5.09 -17.99
N LEU A 256 6.09 4.85 -16.77
CA LEU A 256 6.58 3.53 -16.38
C LEU A 256 5.54 2.68 -15.62
N VAL A 257 4.26 3.03 -15.72
CA VAL A 257 3.17 2.20 -15.19
C VAL A 257 3.02 0.91 -16.03
N ASN A 258 2.58 -0.16 -15.42
CA ASN A 258 2.53 -1.48 -16.07
C ASN A 258 1.66 -1.48 -17.34
N THR A 259 0.54 -0.76 -17.33
CA THR A 259 -0.40 -0.65 -18.44
C THR A 259 0.18 0.05 -19.67
N THR A 260 1.20 0.91 -19.52
CA THR A 260 1.89 1.59 -20.62
C THR A 260 3.19 0.85 -20.96
N ARG A 261 4.01 0.54 -19.98
CA ARG A 261 5.34 -0.05 -20.17
C ARG A 261 5.30 -1.45 -20.80
N GLN A 262 4.40 -2.33 -20.34
CA GLN A 262 4.40 -3.72 -20.80
C GLN A 262 4.00 -3.84 -22.29
N PRO A 263 2.91 -3.22 -22.77
CA PRO A 263 2.58 -3.24 -24.21
C PRO A 263 3.69 -2.64 -25.07
N ILE A 264 4.26 -1.50 -24.69
CA ILE A 264 5.32 -0.84 -25.43
C ILE A 264 6.55 -1.73 -25.59
N LEU A 265 6.99 -2.44 -24.53
CA LEU A 265 8.12 -3.35 -24.63
C LEU A 265 7.87 -4.54 -25.57
N GLY A 266 6.61 -4.93 -25.78
CA GLY A 266 6.23 -5.98 -26.72
C GLY A 266 6.24 -5.55 -28.19
N SER A 267 5.94 -4.26 -28.46
CA SER A 267 5.70 -3.75 -29.83
C SER A 267 6.81 -2.87 -30.36
N LEU A 268 7.50 -2.11 -29.51
CA LEU A 268 8.48 -1.09 -29.89
C LEU A 268 9.71 -1.69 -30.60
N GLU A 269 9.96 -1.28 -31.85
CA GLU A 269 11.09 -1.78 -32.65
C GLU A 269 12.44 -1.24 -32.18
N ASN A 270 12.50 0.00 -31.68
CA ASN A 270 13.74 0.64 -31.25
C ASN A 270 14.33 -0.03 -30.01
N ARG A 271 15.35 -0.87 -30.22
CA ARG A 271 16.02 -1.64 -29.17
C ARG A 271 16.67 -0.75 -28.10
N SER A 272 17.26 0.39 -28.49
CA SER A 272 17.90 1.30 -27.55
C SER A 272 16.87 1.96 -26.64
N LEU A 273 15.70 2.28 -27.16
CA LEU A 273 14.59 2.84 -26.39
C LEU A 273 13.99 1.76 -25.45
N ARG A 274 13.80 0.51 -25.91
CA ARG A 274 13.42 -0.61 -25.01
C ARG A 274 14.38 -0.75 -23.83
N LYS A 275 15.71 -0.67 -24.08
CA LYS A 275 16.72 -0.72 -23.02
C LYS A 275 16.53 0.42 -22.02
N LYS A 276 16.32 1.66 -22.47
CA LYS A 276 16.07 2.81 -21.58
C LYS A 276 14.83 2.59 -20.73
N ILE A 277 13.73 2.12 -21.32
CA ILE A 277 12.46 1.84 -20.61
C ILE A 277 12.67 0.77 -19.55
N TRP A 278 13.34 -0.33 -19.91
CA TRP A 278 13.61 -1.41 -19.00
C TRP A 278 14.51 -0.98 -17.84
N GLN A 279 15.60 -0.24 -18.11
CA GLN A 279 16.51 0.26 -17.09
C GLN A 279 15.81 1.21 -16.13
N ALA A 280 15.10 2.21 -16.63
CA ALA A 280 14.35 3.16 -15.80
C ALA A 280 13.33 2.43 -14.90
N SER A 281 12.62 1.46 -15.46
CA SER A 281 11.66 0.65 -14.68
C SER A 281 12.32 -0.25 -13.64
N SER A 282 13.48 -0.86 -13.96
CA SER A 282 14.18 -1.77 -13.05
C SER A 282 14.91 -1.05 -11.91
N GLN A 283 15.27 0.21 -12.13
CA GLN A 283 16.01 1.04 -11.17
C GLN A 283 15.11 2.00 -10.39
N ARG A 284 13.78 1.84 -10.53
CA ARG A 284 12.80 2.73 -9.90
C ARG A 284 13.04 2.86 -8.41
N ALA A 285 13.14 4.12 -7.96
CA ALA A 285 13.35 4.50 -6.56
C ALA A 285 14.52 3.79 -5.84
N MET A 286 15.46 3.15 -6.55
CA MET A 286 16.57 2.44 -5.90
C MET A 286 17.42 3.35 -5.03
N GLY A 287 17.69 4.58 -5.48
CA GLY A 287 18.51 5.55 -4.74
C GLY A 287 17.84 6.02 -3.44
N THR A 288 16.52 6.22 -3.47
CA THR A 288 15.75 6.69 -2.31
C THR A 288 15.34 5.56 -1.38
N ASN A 289 14.89 4.44 -1.93
CA ASN A 289 14.37 3.32 -1.15
C ASN A 289 15.43 2.30 -0.68
N GLY A 290 16.62 2.32 -1.23
CA GLY A 290 17.69 1.41 -0.78
C GLY A 290 17.99 1.51 0.72
N PRO A 291 18.29 2.70 1.27
CA PRO A 291 18.49 2.89 2.71
C PRO A 291 17.25 2.57 3.54
N VAL A 292 16.04 2.93 3.05
CA VAL A 292 14.77 2.66 3.73
C VAL A 292 14.54 1.15 3.85
N LEU A 293 14.80 0.39 2.78
CA LEU A 293 14.66 -1.06 2.77
C LEU A 293 15.59 -1.74 3.79
N ILE A 294 16.86 -1.31 3.85
CA ILE A 294 17.82 -1.84 4.83
C ILE A 294 17.32 -1.58 6.25
N LYS A 295 16.86 -0.36 6.54
CA LYS A 295 16.32 -0.01 7.85
C LYS A 295 15.08 -0.79 8.23
N LEU A 296 14.15 -0.98 7.29
CA LEU A 296 12.99 -1.84 7.47
C LEU A 296 13.39 -3.28 7.81
N ALA A 297 14.40 -3.84 7.12
CA ALA A 297 14.87 -5.20 7.37
C ALA A 297 15.51 -5.33 8.78
N GLU A 298 16.33 -4.36 9.19
CA GLU A 298 16.93 -4.32 10.52
C GLU A 298 15.88 -4.27 11.64
N LEU A 299 14.91 -3.37 11.53
CA LEU A 299 13.84 -3.21 12.53
C LEU A 299 12.93 -4.45 12.60
N ARG A 300 12.63 -5.07 11.46
CA ARG A 300 11.87 -6.31 11.40
C ARG A 300 12.63 -7.47 12.08
N ALA A 301 13.93 -7.58 11.87
CA ALA A 301 14.76 -8.57 12.54
C ALA A 301 14.77 -8.37 14.07
N GLN A 302 14.96 -7.12 14.53
CA GLN A 302 14.90 -6.78 15.95
C GLN A 302 13.54 -7.10 16.56
N LYS A 303 12.44 -6.74 15.88
CA LYS A 303 11.09 -7.05 16.32
C LYS A 303 10.85 -8.56 16.45
N ALA A 304 11.28 -9.35 15.46
CA ALA A 304 11.14 -10.79 15.50
C ALA A 304 11.86 -11.40 16.70
N GLN A 305 13.09 -10.99 16.98
CA GLN A 305 13.86 -11.46 18.13
C GLN A 305 13.20 -11.12 19.47
N LEU A 306 12.68 -9.89 19.63
CA LEU A 306 11.94 -9.48 20.83
C LEU A 306 10.70 -10.34 21.04
N LEU A 307 10.03 -10.74 19.96
CA LEU A 307 8.85 -11.59 20.00
C LEU A 307 9.16 -13.10 20.09
N GLY A 308 10.45 -13.47 20.23
CA GLY A 308 10.89 -14.86 20.42
C GLY A 308 11.02 -15.68 19.13
N TYR A 309 11.07 -15.00 17.97
CA TYR A 309 11.25 -15.68 16.69
C TYR A 309 12.69 -15.50 16.17
N PRO A 310 13.30 -16.55 15.59
CA PRO A 310 14.69 -16.49 15.12
C PRO A 310 14.87 -15.54 13.92
N THR A 311 13.84 -15.35 13.11
CA THR A 311 13.86 -14.47 11.94
C THR A 311 12.50 -13.81 11.71
N TRP A 312 12.47 -12.73 10.93
CA TRP A 312 11.23 -12.12 10.49
C TRP A 312 10.37 -13.08 9.66
N ALA A 313 10.99 -13.91 8.80
CA ALA A 313 10.29 -14.94 8.04
C ALA A 313 9.58 -15.94 8.96
N ALA A 314 10.24 -16.40 10.02
CA ALA A 314 9.62 -17.29 11.03
C ALA A 314 8.43 -16.63 11.74
N TYR A 315 8.57 -15.35 12.11
CA TYR A 315 7.47 -14.59 12.70
C TYR A 315 6.26 -14.49 11.75
N VAL A 316 6.49 -14.14 10.49
CA VAL A 316 5.39 -13.97 9.51
C VAL A 316 4.72 -15.30 9.22
N THR A 317 5.49 -16.34 8.90
CA THR A 317 4.95 -17.64 8.48
C THR A 317 4.23 -18.40 9.60
N ALA A 318 4.55 -18.14 10.87
CA ALA A 318 3.94 -18.83 12.02
C ALA A 318 2.40 -18.74 12.02
N ASP A 319 1.84 -17.66 11.49
CA ASP A 319 0.38 -17.45 11.38
C ASP A 319 -0.14 -17.57 9.93
N GLN A 320 0.64 -18.14 9.04
CA GLN A 320 0.26 -18.43 7.66
C GLN A 320 0.02 -19.94 7.47
N MET A 321 -0.53 -20.32 6.30
CA MET A 321 -0.77 -21.74 5.97
C MET A 321 0.51 -22.59 6.02
N ALA A 322 1.64 -22.04 5.58
CA ALA A 322 2.93 -22.72 5.57
C ALA A 322 3.52 -22.96 6.97
N LYS A 323 3.16 -22.17 7.97
CA LYS A 323 3.62 -22.24 9.37
C LYS A 323 5.12 -22.01 9.58
N THR A 324 5.98 -22.43 8.67
CA THR A 324 7.44 -22.31 8.80
C THR A 324 8.08 -21.83 7.49
N PRO A 325 9.24 -21.14 7.56
CA PRO A 325 10.03 -20.84 6.37
C PRO A 325 10.44 -22.09 5.58
N ALA A 326 10.72 -23.19 6.27
CA ALA A 326 11.10 -24.45 5.63
C ALA A 326 10.01 -24.95 4.67
N ALA A 327 8.72 -24.92 5.08
CA ALA A 327 7.62 -25.32 4.20
C ALA A 327 7.47 -24.38 2.98
N VAL A 328 7.83 -23.09 3.11
CA VAL A 328 7.87 -22.16 1.97
C VAL A 328 8.99 -22.54 1.01
N TYR A 329 10.19 -22.83 1.54
CA TYR A 329 11.33 -23.26 0.71
C TYR A 329 11.06 -24.58 0.01
N GLU A 330 10.40 -25.55 0.64
CA GLU A 330 10.04 -26.83 0.00
C GLU A 330 9.26 -26.59 -1.32
N ILE A 331 8.29 -25.66 -1.32
CA ILE A 331 7.54 -25.30 -2.54
C ILE A 331 8.42 -24.57 -3.54
N LEU A 332 9.24 -23.63 -3.09
CA LEU A 332 10.09 -22.83 -3.97
C LEU A 332 11.21 -23.66 -4.59
N ASP A 333 11.84 -24.54 -3.83
CA ASP A 333 12.94 -25.40 -4.31
C ASP A 333 12.45 -26.45 -5.31
N ASP A 334 11.19 -26.88 -5.21
CA ASP A 334 10.58 -27.74 -6.24
C ASP A 334 10.21 -26.94 -7.50
N LEU A 335 9.67 -25.73 -7.36
CA LEU A 335 9.14 -24.93 -8.47
C LEU A 335 10.24 -24.20 -9.25
N ALA A 336 11.19 -23.57 -8.58
CA ALA A 336 12.16 -22.66 -9.20
C ALA A 336 13.04 -23.33 -10.26
N PRO A 337 13.61 -24.54 -10.04
CA PRO A 337 14.41 -25.21 -11.08
C PRO A 337 13.60 -25.51 -12.35
N LYS A 338 12.33 -25.92 -12.20
CA LYS A 338 11.43 -26.21 -13.32
C LYS A 338 11.10 -24.93 -14.11
N ALA A 339 10.85 -23.82 -13.41
CA ALA A 339 10.58 -22.53 -14.03
C ALA A 339 11.82 -21.98 -14.76
N VAL A 340 13.02 -22.11 -14.18
CA VAL A 340 14.28 -21.71 -14.82
C VAL A 340 14.53 -22.54 -16.07
N ALA A 341 14.41 -23.87 -16.02
CA ALA A 341 14.57 -24.73 -17.16
C ALA A 341 13.59 -24.37 -18.30
N LYS A 342 12.34 -24.03 -17.96
CA LYS A 342 11.36 -23.57 -18.95
C LYS A 342 11.77 -22.23 -19.56
N ALA A 343 12.22 -21.28 -18.75
CA ALA A 343 12.70 -19.97 -19.23
C ALA A 343 13.93 -20.11 -20.16
N GLU A 344 14.83 -21.06 -19.92
CA GLU A 344 15.95 -21.35 -20.80
C GLU A 344 15.50 -21.83 -22.19
N VAL A 345 14.50 -22.72 -22.25
CA VAL A 345 13.91 -23.17 -23.53
C VAL A 345 13.25 -21.99 -24.28
N GLU A 346 12.57 -21.10 -23.56
CA GLU A 346 11.97 -19.89 -24.14
C GLU A 346 13.05 -18.91 -24.62
N ALA A 347 14.13 -18.74 -23.87
CA ALA A 347 15.28 -17.92 -24.28
C ALA A 347 15.92 -18.42 -25.57
N GLN A 348 16.04 -19.76 -25.75
CA GLN A 348 16.55 -20.36 -27.00
C GLN A 348 15.63 -20.05 -28.20
N ALA A 349 14.31 -20.14 -28.03
CA ALA A 349 13.34 -19.79 -29.06
C ALA A 349 13.41 -18.29 -29.42
N ILE A 350 13.52 -17.41 -28.41
CA ILE A 350 13.73 -15.98 -28.59
C ILE A 350 15.05 -15.71 -29.33
N GLN A 351 16.15 -16.38 -28.95
CA GLN A 351 17.44 -16.21 -29.61
C GLN A 351 17.41 -16.66 -31.08
N ALA A 352 16.67 -17.73 -31.38
CA ALA A 352 16.45 -18.16 -32.76
C ALA A 352 15.68 -17.10 -33.56
N GLN A 353 14.67 -16.52 -32.97
CA GLN A 353 13.87 -15.44 -33.59
C GLN A 353 14.70 -14.16 -33.82
N ILE A 354 15.61 -13.80 -32.89
CA ILE A 354 16.56 -12.69 -33.07
C ILE A 354 17.41 -12.93 -34.32
N LYS A 355 17.99 -14.12 -34.46
CA LYS A 355 18.82 -14.50 -35.63
C LYS A 355 18.00 -14.46 -36.92
N ALA A 356 16.80 -15.03 -36.92
CA ALA A 356 15.91 -15.03 -38.08
C ALA A 356 15.50 -13.62 -38.52
N SER A 357 15.47 -12.66 -37.59
CA SER A 357 15.22 -11.24 -37.86
C SER A 357 16.49 -10.45 -38.26
N GLY A 358 17.62 -11.12 -38.49
CA GLY A 358 18.90 -10.48 -38.85
C GLY A 358 19.70 -9.92 -37.68
N GLY A 359 19.28 -10.16 -36.44
CA GLY A 359 19.99 -9.69 -35.25
C GLY A 359 21.23 -10.53 -34.93
N ASN A 360 22.34 -9.87 -34.63
CA ASN A 360 23.62 -10.50 -34.23
C ASN A 360 23.99 -10.12 -32.80
N PHE A 361 23.11 -10.43 -31.85
CA PHE A 361 23.31 -10.18 -30.42
C PHE A 361 22.63 -11.24 -29.57
N SER A 362 23.12 -11.42 -28.35
CA SER A 362 22.48 -12.29 -27.35
C SER A 362 21.27 -11.60 -26.74
N VAL A 363 20.22 -12.41 -26.46
CA VAL A 363 19.00 -11.92 -25.81
C VAL A 363 19.34 -11.21 -24.48
N GLN A 364 18.74 -10.06 -24.30
CA GLN A 364 18.84 -9.26 -23.08
C GLN A 364 17.44 -9.06 -22.46
N PRO A 365 17.34 -8.67 -21.18
CA PRO A 365 16.02 -8.47 -20.54
C PRO A 365 15.08 -7.54 -21.31
N TRP A 366 15.58 -6.48 -21.95
CA TRP A 366 14.80 -5.57 -22.75
C TRP A 366 14.39 -6.09 -24.14
N ASP A 367 14.91 -7.25 -24.52
CA ASP A 367 14.57 -7.92 -25.79
C ASP A 367 13.47 -8.98 -25.59
N TRP A 368 13.28 -9.45 -24.35
CA TRP A 368 12.41 -10.57 -24.02
C TRP A 368 10.98 -10.38 -24.52
N ALA A 369 10.31 -9.33 -24.07
CA ALA A 369 8.91 -9.08 -24.42
C ALA A 369 8.71 -8.96 -25.94
N PHE A 370 9.58 -8.21 -26.60
CA PHE A 370 9.50 -7.96 -28.03
C PHE A 370 9.65 -9.23 -28.89
N TYR A 371 10.64 -10.04 -28.60
CA TYR A 371 10.85 -11.26 -29.36
C TYR A 371 9.97 -12.42 -28.93
N ALA A 372 9.55 -12.48 -27.67
CA ALA A 372 8.53 -13.43 -27.22
C ALA A 372 7.20 -13.21 -27.95
N GLU A 373 6.81 -11.96 -28.20
CA GLU A 373 5.63 -11.64 -29.00
C GLU A 373 5.75 -12.11 -30.45
N LYS A 374 6.91 -11.96 -31.06
CA LYS A 374 7.18 -12.49 -32.41
C LYS A 374 7.15 -14.04 -32.43
N VAL A 375 7.71 -14.71 -31.42
CA VAL A 375 7.62 -16.18 -31.27
C VAL A 375 6.17 -16.61 -31.10
N ARG A 376 5.38 -15.90 -30.26
CA ARG A 376 3.96 -16.17 -30.03
C ARG A 376 3.15 -16.06 -31.32
N LYS A 377 3.35 -14.96 -32.07
CA LYS A 377 2.67 -14.74 -33.35
C LYS A 377 3.03 -15.82 -34.37
N ALA A 378 4.31 -16.16 -34.50
CA ALA A 378 4.75 -17.20 -35.44
C ALA A 378 4.23 -18.59 -35.06
N LYS A 379 4.11 -18.90 -33.78
CA LYS A 379 3.71 -20.23 -33.30
C LYS A 379 2.20 -20.45 -33.28
N TYR A 380 1.42 -19.41 -32.96
CA TYR A 380 -0.01 -19.53 -32.70
C TYR A 380 -0.89 -18.78 -33.71
N ASP A 381 -0.30 -18.03 -34.64
CA ASP A 381 -0.99 -17.15 -35.58
C ASP A 381 -2.01 -16.22 -34.90
N LEU A 382 -1.66 -15.78 -33.69
CA LEU A 382 -2.52 -14.98 -32.84
C LEU A 382 -2.10 -13.51 -32.89
N ASP A 383 -2.96 -12.67 -33.43
CA ASP A 383 -2.81 -11.22 -33.47
C ASP A 383 -3.86 -10.56 -32.56
N GLU A 384 -3.40 -9.90 -31.51
CA GLU A 384 -4.31 -9.23 -30.54
C GLU A 384 -5.13 -8.13 -31.17
N SER A 385 -4.62 -7.47 -32.23
CA SER A 385 -5.36 -6.41 -32.92
C SER A 385 -6.62 -6.92 -33.60
N VAL A 386 -6.61 -8.19 -34.04
CA VAL A 386 -7.77 -8.87 -34.65
C VAL A 386 -8.78 -9.31 -33.58
N ILE A 387 -8.31 -9.63 -32.38
CA ILE A 387 -9.15 -10.15 -31.29
C ILE A 387 -9.79 -9.02 -30.49
N LYS A 388 -9.06 -7.92 -30.26
CA LYS A 388 -9.48 -6.78 -29.43
C LYS A 388 -10.87 -6.25 -29.75
N PRO A 389 -11.31 -6.09 -31.01
CA PRO A 389 -12.66 -5.60 -31.35
C PRO A 389 -13.80 -6.50 -30.86
N TYR A 390 -13.53 -7.78 -30.52
CA TYR A 390 -14.53 -8.69 -29.97
C TYR A 390 -14.78 -8.47 -28.47
N PHE A 391 -13.90 -7.72 -27.79
CA PHE A 391 -13.96 -7.43 -26.35
C PHE A 391 -14.43 -5.98 -26.10
N GLU A 392 -15.47 -5.56 -26.84
CA GLU A 392 -16.13 -4.29 -26.55
C GLU A 392 -16.78 -4.36 -25.15
N LEU A 393 -16.61 -3.30 -24.34
CA LEU A 393 -16.90 -3.32 -22.90
C LEU A 393 -18.37 -3.64 -22.61
N ASP A 394 -19.32 -2.95 -23.26
CA ASP A 394 -20.75 -3.14 -22.96
C ASP A 394 -21.21 -4.54 -23.33
N ARG A 395 -20.73 -5.06 -24.47
CA ARG A 395 -21.01 -6.42 -24.89
C ARG A 395 -20.45 -7.46 -23.92
N VAL A 396 -19.17 -7.30 -23.49
CA VAL A 396 -18.55 -8.23 -22.52
C VAL A 396 -19.28 -8.16 -21.17
N LEU A 397 -19.72 -6.98 -20.76
CA LEU A 397 -20.43 -6.78 -19.51
C LEU A 397 -21.82 -7.40 -19.57
N HIS A 398 -22.64 -7.05 -20.58
CA HIS A 398 -24.04 -7.48 -20.66
C HIS A 398 -24.20 -8.91 -21.14
N ASP A 399 -23.61 -9.25 -22.30
CA ASP A 399 -23.76 -10.56 -22.94
C ASP A 399 -22.81 -11.61 -22.35
N GLY A 400 -21.74 -11.19 -21.68
CA GLY A 400 -20.76 -12.05 -21.02
C GLY A 400 -21.02 -12.17 -19.51
N LEU A 401 -20.60 -11.15 -18.75
CA LEU A 401 -20.61 -11.22 -17.27
C LEU A 401 -22.03 -11.33 -16.70
N PHE A 402 -22.92 -10.43 -17.06
CA PHE A 402 -24.29 -10.44 -16.50
C PHE A 402 -25.04 -11.70 -16.91
N PHE A 403 -24.90 -12.13 -18.16
CA PHE A 403 -25.47 -13.39 -18.62
C PHE A 403 -24.95 -14.58 -17.83
N ALA A 404 -23.63 -14.70 -17.65
CA ALA A 404 -23.03 -15.80 -16.90
C ALA A 404 -23.48 -15.81 -15.43
N MET A 405 -23.49 -14.65 -14.79
CA MET A 405 -23.91 -14.51 -13.38
C MET A 405 -25.41 -14.85 -13.21
N GLN A 406 -26.26 -14.42 -14.14
CA GLN A 406 -27.66 -14.77 -14.11
C GLN A 406 -27.87 -16.28 -14.25
N LYS A 407 -27.17 -16.93 -15.19
CA LYS A 407 -27.29 -18.37 -15.43
C LYS A 407 -26.76 -19.21 -14.27
N LEU A 408 -25.62 -18.81 -13.66
CA LEU A 408 -24.99 -19.57 -12.57
C LEU A 408 -25.65 -19.34 -11.21
N TYR A 409 -26.03 -18.09 -10.92
CA TYR A 409 -26.43 -17.69 -9.58
C TYR A 409 -27.83 -17.10 -9.48
N GLY A 410 -28.58 -16.95 -10.60
CA GLY A 410 -29.89 -16.30 -10.61
C GLY A 410 -29.88 -14.81 -10.26
N ILE A 411 -28.72 -14.16 -10.33
CA ILE A 411 -28.52 -12.74 -9.98
C ILE A 411 -29.01 -11.88 -11.14
N THR A 412 -29.70 -10.76 -10.82
CA THR A 412 -30.06 -9.73 -11.80
C THR A 412 -29.34 -8.43 -11.48
N PHE A 413 -29.00 -7.67 -12.53
CA PHE A 413 -28.32 -6.39 -12.42
C PHE A 413 -29.28 -5.26 -12.75
N LYS A 414 -29.25 -4.19 -11.95
CA LYS A 414 -29.99 -2.95 -12.18
C LYS A 414 -29.00 -1.80 -12.27
N ALA A 415 -29.22 -0.89 -13.22
CA ALA A 415 -28.49 0.35 -13.34
C ALA A 415 -28.79 1.27 -12.15
#